data_d5e7174c845e1521a0c34ec600e5ba68
#
_entry.id   d5e7174c845e1521a0c34ec600e5ba68
#
_cell.length_a   1.000
_cell.length_b   1.000
_cell.length_c   1.000
_cell.angle_alpha   90.00
_cell.angle_beta   90.00
_cell.angle_gamma   90.00
#
_symmetry.space_group_name_H-M   'P 1'
#
loop_
_entity.id
_entity.type
_entity.pdbx_description
1 polymer ?
#
loop_
_entity_poly.entity_id
_entity_poly.type
_entity_poly.pdbx_seq_one_letter_code
_entity_poly.pdbx_strand_id
1 'polypeptide(L)'
;MDPIRDVIDRWHQHLRRELPGGLDALLHDDVVFISPVVFTPQQGKAITKLYLEAASVALPGEASDVGEAIAGGGDGSFRYTKEILDGHHAVLEFETTVDGKHVNGVDIITCNDDGMITEFKVMVRPLQAVNAVHRQMGEMLERLKGLDA
;
A
#
# COMPACT_ATOMS: atom_id res chain seq x y z
N MET A 1 19.83 -11.66 10.50
CA MET A 1 19.24 -10.63 9.63
C MET A 1 17.84 -10.32 10.10
N ASP A 2 17.45 -9.07 10.07
CA ASP A 2 16.13 -8.67 10.53
C ASP A 2 15.04 -9.18 9.58
N PRO A 3 13.99 -9.78 10.11
CA PRO A 3 12.90 -10.31 9.25
C PRO A 3 12.31 -9.28 8.30
N ILE A 4 12.29 -8.01 8.71
CA ILE A 4 11.65 -6.98 7.88
C ILE A 4 12.38 -6.78 6.55
N ARG A 5 13.67 -7.07 6.47
CA ARG A 5 14.41 -6.86 5.22
C ARG A 5 13.90 -7.77 4.11
N ASP A 6 13.67 -9.03 4.43
CA ASP A 6 13.10 -9.96 3.45
C ASP A 6 11.67 -9.56 3.09
N VAL A 7 10.89 -9.12 4.07
CA VAL A 7 9.51 -8.69 3.83
C VAL A 7 9.47 -7.52 2.87
N ILE A 8 10.35 -6.52 3.07
CA ILE A 8 10.32 -5.35 2.20
C ILE A 8 10.84 -5.67 0.81
N ASP A 9 11.84 -6.56 0.68
CA ASP A 9 12.26 -7.03 -0.64
C ASP A 9 11.09 -7.66 -1.39
N ARG A 10 10.31 -8.51 -0.69
CA ARG A 10 9.15 -9.16 -1.31
C ARG A 10 8.02 -8.16 -1.57
N TRP A 11 7.88 -7.15 -0.72
CA TRP A 11 6.92 -6.08 -0.96
C TRP A 11 7.24 -5.35 -2.26
N HIS A 12 8.49 -5.01 -2.49
CA HIS A 12 8.90 -4.38 -3.75
C HIS A 12 8.68 -5.31 -4.94
N GLN A 13 8.95 -6.60 -4.79
CA GLN A 13 8.64 -7.58 -5.85
C GLN A 13 7.15 -7.59 -6.15
N HIS A 14 6.32 -7.54 -5.12
CA HIS A 14 4.88 -7.49 -5.30
C HIS A 14 4.46 -6.24 -6.06
N LEU A 15 5.03 -5.09 -5.73
CA LEU A 15 4.72 -3.84 -6.43
C LEU A 15 5.08 -3.91 -7.91
N ARG A 16 6.14 -4.63 -8.26
CA ARG A 16 6.53 -4.86 -9.65
C ARG A 16 5.78 -6.05 -10.28
N ARG A 17 4.86 -6.65 -9.52
CA ARG A 17 4.07 -7.80 -9.95
C ARG A 17 4.94 -9.02 -10.29
N GLU A 18 6.02 -9.19 -9.54
CA GLU A 18 6.98 -10.27 -9.73
C GLU A 18 7.00 -11.25 -8.57
N LEU A 19 6.18 -11.05 -7.55
CA LEU A 19 6.17 -11.93 -6.38
C LEU A 19 5.20 -13.10 -6.60
N PRO A 20 5.69 -14.34 -6.59
CA PRO A 20 4.79 -15.49 -6.64
C PRO A 20 3.82 -15.48 -5.45
N GLY A 21 2.53 -15.62 -5.73
CA GLY A 21 1.50 -15.57 -4.70
C GLY A 21 1.04 -14.17 -4.32
N GLY A 22 1.80 -13.14 -4.70
CA GLY A 22 1.42 -11.75 -4.45
C GLY A 22 1.16 -11.46 -2.98
N LEU A 23 0.12 -10.69 -2.70
CA LEU A 23 -0.21 -10.31 -1.32
C LEU A 23 -0.54 -11.50 -0.42
N ASP A 24 -1.10 -12.57 -0.98
CA ASP A 24 -1.39 -13.77 -0.17
C ASP A 24 -0.12 -14.36 0.43
N ALA A 25 1.01 -14.22 -0.25
CA ALA A 25 2.29 -14.72 0.24
C ALA A 25 2.91 -13.82 1.30
N LEU A 26 2.47 -12.55 1.37
CA LEU A 26 3.05 -11.56 2.28
C LEU A 26 2.24 -11.34 3.54
N LEU A 27 0.91 -11.42 3.46
CA LEU A 27 0.04 -11.01 4.55
C LEU A 27 -0.30 -12.17 5.46
N HIS A 28 -0.15 -11.94 6.76
CA HIS A 28 -0.63 -12.87 7.76
C HIS A 28 -2.16 -12.93 7.73
N ASP A 29 -2.76 -14.07 8.07
CA ASP A 29 -4.22 -14.20 8.07
C ASP A 29 -4.90 -13.18 8.97
N ASP A 30 -4.26 -12.82 10.07
CA ASP A 30 -4.81 -11.88 11.06
C ASP A 30 -4.28 -10.47 10.89
N VAL A 31 -3.73 -10.13 9.73
CA VAL A 31 -3.15 -8.82 9.47
C VAL A 31 -4.18 -7.71 9.72
N VAL A 32 -3.68 -6.59 10.23
CA VAL A 32 -4.52 -5.40 10.48
C VAL A 32 -4.08 -4.29 9.54
N PHE A 33 -5.04 -3.71 8.83
CA PHE A 33 -4.80 -2.54 7.98
C PHE A 33 -5.34 -1.30 8.65
N ILE A 34 -4.50 -0.26 8.75
CA ILE A 34 -4.88 1.01 9.38
C ILE A 34 -4.80 2.08 8.30
N SER A 35 -5.98 2.54 7.89
CA SER A 35 -6.16 3.47 6.78
C SER A 35 -5.83 4.91 7.20
N PRO A 36 -5.37 5.76 6.27
CA PRO A 36 -5.16 7.18 6.59
C PRO A 36 -6.46 7.97 6.74
N VAL A 37 -7.60 7.40 6.35
CA VAL A 37 -8.87 8.15 6.35
C VAL A 37 -9.95 7.54 7.24
N VAL A 38 -9.83 6.27 7.61
CA VAL A 38 -10.80 5.59 8.47
C VAL A 38 -10.10 5.22 9.78
N PHE A 39 -10.62 5.72 10.91
CA PHE A 39 -9.98 5.49 12.19
C PHE A 39 -10.01 4.03 12.62
N THR A 40 -11.13 3.33 12.35
CA THR A 40 -11.30 1.96 12.79
C THR A 40 -10.36 1.02 12.03
N PRO A 41 -9.51 0.24 12.74
CA PRO A 41 -8.64 -0.72 12.05
C PRO A 41 -9.45 -1.78 11.31
N GLN A 42 -8.95 -2.18 10.14
CA GLN A 42 -9.58 -3.23 9.33
C GLN A 42 -8.83 -4.53 9.57
N GLN A 43 -9.52 -5.54 10.05
CA GLN A 43 -8.88 -6.78 10.46
C GLN A 43 -9.08 -7.91 9.46
N GLY A 44 -7.99 -8.62 9.19
CA GLY A 44 -8.00 -9.80 8.36
C GLY A 44 -7.40 -9.60 6.99
N LYS A 45 -6.94 -10.71 6.42
CA LYS A 45 -6.24 -10.70 5.13
C LYS A 45 -7.15 -10.22 3.99
N ALA A 46 -8.40 -10.67 3.96
CA ALA A 46 -9.30 -10.37 2.85
C ALA A 46 -9.52 -8.87 2.70
N ILE A 47 -9.85 -8.18 3.80
CA ILE A 47 -10.10 -6.74 3.75
C ILE A 47 -8.81 -5.97 3.48
N THR A 48 -7.69 -6.43 4.06
CA THR A 48 -6.40 -5.78 3.85
C THR A 48 -5.99 -5.89 2.38
N LYS A 49 -6.14 -7.05 1.76
CA LYS A 49 -5.87 -7.22 0.34
C LYS A 49 -6.70 -6.26 -0.49
N LEU A 50 -7.99 -6.13 -0.17
CA LEU A 50 -8.88 -5.25 -0.91
C LEU A 50 -8.37 -3.81 -0.87
N TYR A 51 -7.99 -3.32 0.31
CA TYR A 51 -7.46 -1.96 0.44
C TYR A 51 -6.14 -1.78 -0.29
N LEU A 52 -5.22 -2.73 -0.18
CA LEU A 52 -3.92 -2.61 -0.83
C LEU A 52 -4.03 -2.72 -2.35
N GLU A 53 -4.92 -3.57 -2.85
CA GLU A 53 -5.17 -3.65 -4.28
C GLU A 53 -5.80 -2.37 -4.81
N ALA A 54 -6.75 -1.79 -4.06
CA ALA A 54 -7.34 -0.50 -4.42
C ALA A 54 -6.28 0.59 -4.47
N ALA A 55 -5.36 0.60 -3.50
CA ALA A 55 -4.29 1.58 -3.47
C ALA A 55 -3.35 1.42 -4.66
N SER A 56 -3.07 0.20 -5.09
CA SER A 56 -2.17 -0.01 -6.22
C SER A 56 -2.75 0.50 -7.53
N VAL A 57 -4.08 0.61 -7.62
CA VAL A 57 -4.74 1.19 -8.78
C VAL A 57 -4.87 2.71 -8.63
N ALA A 58 -5.22 3.18 -7.42
CA ALA A 58 -5.43 4.60 -7.16
C ALA A 58 -4.12 5.38 -7.12
N LEU A 59 -3.02 4.74 -6.71
CA LEU A 59 -1.72 5.37 -6.54
C LEU A 59 -0.65 4.62 -7.34
N PRO A 60 -0.79 4.57 -8.68
CA PRO A 60 0.17 3.83 -9.50
C PRO A 60 1.51 4.56 -9.56
N GLY A 61 2.56 3.83 -9.85
CA GLY A 61 3.86 4.44 -10.06
C GLY A 61 5.00 3.49 -9.85
N GLU A 62 5.29 3.10 -8.62
CA GLU A 62 6.46 2.26 -8.38
C GLU A 62 6.39 0.93 -9.11
N ALA A 63 5.20 0.34 -9.19
CA ALA A 63 5.03 -0.92 -9.89
C ALA A 63 5.34 -0.78 -11.38
N SER A 64 5.33 0.43 -11.89
CA SER A 64 5.65 0.72 -13.28
C SER A 64 6.91 1.57 -13.37
N ASP A 65 7.92 1.23 -12.61
CA ASP A 65 9.18 1.96 -12.57
C ASP A 65 9.87 1.99 -13.94
N VAL A 66 9.36 1.25 -14.88
CA VAL A 66 9.79 1.31 -16.25
C VAL A 66 9.20 2.50 -17.02
N GLY A 67 8.48 3.35 -16.32
CA GLY A 67 7.99 4.60 -16.89
C GLY A 67 6.60 4.54 -17.47
N GLU A 68 5.90 3.44 -17.31
CA GLU A 68 4.55 3.32 -17.82
C GLU A 68 3.55 3.74 -16.75
N ALA A 69 2.66 4.63 -17.10
CA ALA A 69 1.57 5.00 -16.22
C ALA A 69 0.55 3.87 -16.19
N ILE A 70 0.18 3.46 -14.99
CA ILE A 70 -0.87 2.47 -14.81
C ILE A 70 -2.20 3.20 -14.80
N ALA A 71 -3.19 2.65 -15.48
CA ALA A 71 -4.52 3.23 -15.46
C ALA A 71 -5.04 3.31 -14.04
N GLY A 72 -5.47 4.50 -13.61
CA GLY A 72 -5.92 4.73 -12.25
C GLY A 72 -5.97 6.21 -11.97
N GLY A 73 -6.02 6.57 -10.68
CA GLY A 73 -6.18 7.95 -10.28
C GLY A 73 -4.90 8.75 -10.26
N GLY A 74 -3.76 8.11 -10.28
CA GLY A 74 -2.47 8.78 -10.20
C GLY A 74 -1.88 9.06 -11.56
N ASP A 75 -0.80 9.78 -11.57
CA ASP A 75 -0.09 10.15 -12.80
C ASP A 75 1.17 9.31 -13.03
N GLY A 76 1.32 8.20 -12.28
CA GLY A 76 2.47 7.33 -12.42
C GLY A 76 3.71 7.82 -11.69
N SER A 77 3.58 8.83 -10.83
CA SER A 77 4.71 9.43 -10.13
C SER A 77 5.01 8.82 -8.76
N PHE A 78 4.28 7.79 -8.36
CA PHE A 78 4.50 7.16 -7.04
C PHE A 78 5.94 6.68 -6.93
N ARG A 79 6.58 7.05 -5.83
CA ARG A 79 7.93 6.58 -5.52
C ARG A 79 8.15 6.60 -4.03
N TYR A 80 8.95 5.65 -3.54
CA TYR A 80 9.44 5.70 -2.18
C TYR A 80 10.69 6.59 -2.14
N THR A 81 10.71 7.51 -1.18
CA THR A 81 11.80 8.47 -1.02
C THR A 81 12.68 8.16 0.17
N LYS A 82 12.23 7.32 1.09
CA LYS A 82 13.00 6.95 2.28
C LYS A 82 12.53 5.60 2.79
N GLU A 83 13.47 4.76 3.17
CA GLU A 83 13.18 3.46 3.80
C GLU A 83 14.00 3.31 5.06
N ILE A 84 13.32 3.02 6.16
CA ILE A 84 13.96 2.76 7.44
C ILE A 84 13.52 1.37 7.87
N LEU A 85 14.46 0.44 8.00
CA LEU A 85 14.18 -0.96 8.33
C LEU A 85 14.88 -1.33 9.60
N ASP A 86 14.16 -1.85 10.58
CA ASP A 86 14.73 -2.24 11.86
C ASP A 86 13.90 -3.37 12.48
N GLY A 87 14.53 -4.52 12.66
CA GLY A 87 13.91 -5.66 13.32
C GLY A 87 12.69 -6.17 12.57
N HIS A 88 11.52 -5.90 13.12
CA HIS A 88 10.23 -6.31 12.58
C HIS A 88 9.44 -5.14 11.99
N HIS A 89 10.08 -3.98 11.85
CA HIS A 89 9.38 -2.75 11.48
C HIS A 89 10.04 -2.06 10.31
N ALA A 90 9.22 -1.45 9.46
CA ALA A 90 9.68 -0.64 8.35
C ALA A 90 8.88 0.65 8.29
N VAL A 91 9.54 1.74 7.92
CA VAL A 91 8.89 3.01 7.58
C VAL A 91 9.32 3.35 6.18
N LEU A 92 8.35 3.37 5.26
CA LEU A 92 8.59 3.68 3.85
C LEU A 92 7.87 4.97 3.52
N GLU A 93 8.61 6.04 3.33
CA GLU A 93 8.02 7.32 2.94
C GLU A 93 7.84 7.35 1.42
N PHE A 94 6.69 7.85 0.97
CA PHE A 94 6.42 7.94 -0.46
C PHE A 94 5.90 9.31 -0.84
N GLU A 95 6.02 9.61 -2.14
CA GLU A 95 5.42 10.79 -2.74
C GLU A 95 4.78 10.42 -4.06
N THR A 96 3.66 11.05 -4.34
CA THR A 96 2.95 10.87 -5.61
C THR A 96 2.03 12.05 -5.85
N THR A 97 1.26 11.97 -6.92
CA THR A 97 0.25 12.98 -7.26
C THR A 97 -1.06 12.25 -7.54
N VAL A 98 -2.14 12.73 -6.96
CA VAL A 98 -3.48 12.20 -7.18
C VAL A 98 -4.41 13.36 -7.48
N ASP A 99 -5.12 13.33 -8.60
CA ASP A 99 -6.00 14.41 -9.03
C ASP A 99 -5.30 15.77 -9.03
N GLY A 100 -4.03 15.79 -9.43
CA GLY A 100 -3.24 17.02 -9.45
C GLY A 100 -2.78 17.51 -8.09
N LYS A 101 -3.03 16.75 -7.03
CA LYS A 101 -2.64 17.13 -5.67
C LYS A 101 -1.41 16.34 -5.25
N HIS A 102 -0.43 17.03 -4.67
CA HIS A 102 0.73 16.35 -4.10
C HIS A 102 0.33 15.52 -2.89
N VAL A 103 0.81 14.28 -2.85
CA VAL A 103 0.56 13.35 -1.76
C VAL A 103 1.91 12.94 -1.18
N ASN A 104 2.08 13.13 0.13
CA ASN A 104 3.24 12.62 0.85
C ASN A 104 2.72 11.74 1.97
N GLY A 105 3.25 10.53 2.06
CA GLY A 105 2.77 9.60 3.07
C GLY A 105 3.84 8.65 3.53
N VAL A 106 3.47 7.83 4.49
CA VAL A 106 4.33 6.76 4.99
C VAL A 106 3.52 5.49 5.13
N ASP A 107 4.15 4.38 4.75
CA ASP A 107 3.68 3.04 5.08
C ASP A 107 4.51 2.56 6.27
N ILE A 108 3.85 2.25 7.38
CA ILE A 108 4.51 1.66 8.53
C ILE A 108 4.11 0.20 8.59
N ILE A 109 5.08 -0.68 8.36
CA ILE A 109 4.83 -2.10 8.16
C ILE A 109 5.47 -2.88 9.29
N THR A 110 4.70 -3.77 9.91
CA THR A 110 5.19 -4.65 10.97
C THR A 110 5.06 -6.09 10.50
N CYS A 111 6.06 -6.91 10.75
CA CYS A 111 6.02 -8.33 10.40
C CYS A 111 6.32 -9.19 11.62
N ASN A 112 6.05 -10.51 11.50
CA ASN A 112 6.40 -11.48 12.51
C ASN A 112 7.72 -12.18 12.14
N ASP A 113 8.15 -13.14 12.98
CA ASP A 113 9.40 -13.86 12.75
C ASP A 113 9.38 -14.72 11.49
N ASP A 114 8.19 -15.09 11.05
CA ASP A 114 8.02 -15.91 9.83
C ASP A 114 8.05 -15.06 8.56
N GLY A 115 8.24 -13.76 8.69
CA GLY A 115 8.27 -12.88 7.51
C GLY A 115 6.91 -12.62 6.92
N MET A 116 5.86 -12.62 7.76
CA MET A 116 4.52 -12.27 7.31
C MET A 116 4.13 -10.92 7.89
N ILE A 117 3.50 -10.08 7.08
CA ILE A 117 3.05 -8.75 7.52
C ILE A 117 1.86 -8.91 8.45
N THR A 118 1.97 -8.36 9.65
CA THR A 118 0.92 -8.43 10.67
C THR A 118 0.19 -7.11 10.84
N GLU A 119 0.80 -6.00 10.44
CA GLU A 119 0.15 -4.69 10.47
C GLU A 119 0.67 -3.84 9.32
N PHE A 120 -0.23 -3.14 8.67
CA PHE A 120 0.10 -2.23 7.59
C PHE A 120 -0.65 -0.93 7.85
N LYS A 121 0.08 0.10 8.26
CA LYS A 121 -0.49 1.41 8.61
C LYS A 121 -0.05 2.45 7.60
N VAL A 122 -0.98 3.27 7.15
CA VAL A 122 -0.70 4.32 6.18
C VAL A 122 -1.10 5.67 6.76
N MET A 123 -0.20 6.65 6.67
CA MET A 123 -0.48 8.04 7.03
C MET A 123 -0.19 8.92 5.83
N VAL A 124 -1.02 9.94 5.62
CA VAL A 124 -0.94 10.79 4.43
C VAL A 124 -1.08 12.26 4.82
N ARG A 125 -0.32 13.11 4.18
CA ARG A 125 -0.42 14.57 4.31
C ARG A 125 -0.40 15.21 2.92
N PRO A 126 -0.82 16.45 2.73
CA PRO A 126 -1.62 17.29 3.61
C PRO A 126 -3.12 16.97 3.50
N LEU A 127 -3.99 17.79 4.09
CA LEU A 127 -5.43 17.53 4.08
C LEU A 127 -6.00 17.34 2.67
N GLN A 128 -5.59 18.16 1.73
CA GLN A 128 -6.04 18.02 0.35
C GLN A 128 -5.69 16.65 -0.23
N ALA A 129 -4.52 16.12 0.12
CA ALA A 129 -4.10 14.80 -0.31
C ALA A 129 -4.96 13.72 0.35
N VAL A 130 -5.27 13.88 1.63
CA VAL A 130 -6.15 12.93 2.33
C VAL A 130 -7.50 12.87 1.64
N ASN A 131 -8.07 14.03 1.29
CA ASN A 131 -9.36 14.08 0.60
C ASN A 131 -9.30 13.43 -0.78
N ALA A 132 -8.24 13.67 -1.54
CA ALA A 132 -8.06 13.08 -2.86
C ALA A 132 -7.91 11.57 -2.79
N VAL A 133 -7.09 11.09 -1.85
CA VAL A 133 -6.89 9.66 -1.64
C VAL A 133 -8.19 9.00 -1.21
N HIS A 134 -8.94 9.64 -0.29
CA HIS A 134 -10.22 9.11 0.17
C HIS A 134 -11.18 8.92 -0.99
N ARG A 135 -11.30 9.92 -1.86
CA ARG A 135 -12.18 9.83 -3.01
C ARG A 135 -11.76 8.71 -3.96
N GLN A 136 -10.47 8.64 -4.30
CA GLN A 136 -9.97 7.63 -5.22
C GLN A 136 -10.11 6.23 -4.63
N MET A 137 -9.80 6.07 -3.36
CA MET A 137 -9.93 4.77 -2.70
C MET A 137 -11.39 4.34 -2.64
N GLY A 138 -12.29 5.29 -2.35
CA GLY A 138 -13.71 4.99 -2.32
C GLY A 138 -14.21 4.47 -3.66
N GLU A 139 -13.82 5.12 -4.75
CA GLU A 139 -14.20 4.69 -6.08
C GLU A 139 -13.65 3.32 -6.43
N MET A 140 -12.38 3.06 -6.07
CA MET A 140 -11.76 1.77 -6.35
C MET A 140 -12.40 0.65 -5.53
N LEU A 141 -12.71 0.91 -4.26
CA LEU A 141 -13.37 -0.08 -3.41
C LEU A 141 -14.75 -0.43 -3.92
N GLU A 142 -15.53 0.57 -4.37
CA GLU A 142 -16.84 0.33 -4.96
C GLU A 142 -16.72 -0.52 -6.22
N ARG A 143 -15.74 -0.22 -7.05
CA ARG A 143 -15.51 -0.95 -8.29
C ARG A 143 -15.16 -2.40 -8.03
N LEU A 144 -14.25 -2.64 -7.06
CA LEU A 144 -13.83 -3.99 -6.72
C LEU A 144 -14.96 -4.80 -6.07
N LYS A 145 -15.76 -4.16 -5.22
CA LYS A 145 -16.92 -4.81 -4.62
C LYS A 145 -17.97 -5.17 -5.69
N GLY A 146 -18.15 -4.30 -6.66
CA GLY A 146 -19.05 -4.57 -7.77
C GLY A 146 -18.66 -5.78 -8.58
N LEU A 147 -17.37 -6.05 -8.70
CA LEU A 147 -16.87 -7.22 -9.42
C LEU A 147 -17.13 -8.51 -8.65
N ASP A 148 -17.22 -8.42 -7.33
CA ASP A 148 -17.44 -9.58 -6.48
C ASP A 148 -18.93 -9.90 -6.28
N ALA A 149 -19.79 -9.04 -6.73
CA ALA A 149 -21.23 -9.19 -6.53
C ALA A 149 -21.87 -10.24 -7.45
#